data_db393b4a306e76679f487c2e33017909
#
_entry.id   db393b4a306e76679f487c2e33017909
#
_cell.length_a   1.000
_cell.length_b   1.000
_cell.length_c   1.000
_cell.angle_alpha   90.00
_cell.angle_beta   90.00
_cell.angle_gamma   90.00
#
_symmetry.space_group_name_H-M   'P 1'
#
loop_
_entity.id
_entity.type
_entity.pdbx_description
1 polymer ?
#
loop_
_entity_poly.entity_id
_entity_poly.type
_entity_poly.pdbx_seq_one_letter_code
_entity_poly.pdbx_strand_id
1 'polypeptide(L)'
;EVENLLLPNELKFLKENGYLYAEGLRNAYDLTLDPEGRLLAVVNSGDYDQNEDMYWVREGFHYGYPWIMGGMATPQQFSDWYPNPEKDPFLNDGAAAWPDDFYNDPQFPKKPEDIEFGKGIVNYGPDADKFRDKTTGELKDASDIGVGMTTFTPHSSPLGLVSDNDNLLPGRFKGKALVLRYTSGQKSVLMQPFTSRGEDLLLLDLQFL
;
A
#
# COMPACT_ATOMS: atom_id res chain seq x y z
N GLU A 1 -27.91 -5.63 -26.10
CA GLU A 1 -27.44 -4.23 -26.09
C GLU A 1 -26.99 -3.91 -24.68
N VAL A 2 -25.74 -3.49 -24.51
CA VAL A 2 -25.26 -3.01 -23.21
C VAL A 2 -25.68 -1.54 -23.12
N GLU A 3 -26.66 -1.24 -22.31
CA GLU A 3 -26.97 0.15 -21.98
C GLU A 3 -25.78 0.79 -21.26
N ASN A 4 -25.32 1.92 -21.75
CA ASN A 4 -24.30 2.72 -21.07
C ASN A 4 -24.92 3.32 -19.81
N LEU A 5 -24.58 2.77 -18.65
CA LEU A 5 -24.98 3.31 -17.37
C LEU A 5 -24.09 4.50 -17.00
N LEU A 6 -24.67 5.68 -16.97
CA LEU A 6 -23.99 6.88 -16.44
C LEU A 6 -24.18 6.92 -14.92
N LEU A 7 -23.10 6.64 -14.18
CA LEU A 7 -23.10 6.74 -12.73
C LEU A 7 -22.74 8.19 -12.32
N PRO A 8 -23.52 8.81 -11.42
CA PRO A 8 -23.12 10.07 -10.81
C PRO A 8 -21.82 9.88 -10.00
N ASN A 9 -20.90 10.83 -10.10
CA ASN A 9 -19.68 10.84 -9.29
C ASN A 9 -19.96 11.44 -7.90
N GLU A 10 -20.91 10.85 -7.18
CA GLU A 10 -21.32 11.26 -5.85
C GLU A 10 -21.19 10.07 -4.90
N LEU A 11 -20.29 10.18 -3.92
CA LEU A 11 -19.98 9.10 -2.97
C LEU A 11 -21.23 8.53 -2.29
N LYS A 12 -22.13 9.41 -1.86
CA LYS A 12 -23.40 9.01 -1.22
C LYS A 12 -24.25 8.14 -2.14
N PHE A 13 -24.41 8.56 -3.40
CA PHE A 13 -25.15 7.79 -4.40
C PHE A 13 -24.53 6.41 -4.64
N LEU A 14 -23.20 6.36 -4.80
CA LEU A 14 -22.48 5.10 -5.04
C LEU A 14 -22.66 4.12 -3.87
N LYS A 15 -22.60 4.60 -2.63
CA LYS A 15 -22.84 3.79 -1.43
C LYS A 15 -24.27 3.27 -1.35
N GLU A 16 -25.26 4.15 -1.48
CA GLU A 16 -26.68 3.81 -1.32
C GLU A 16 -27.19 2.86 -2.41
N ASN A 17 -26.55 2.82 -3.57
CA ASN A 17 -26.92 1.99 -4.71
C ASN A 17 -26.00 0.77 -4.93
N GLY A 18 -25.08 0.48 -4.01
CA GLY A 18 -24.23 -0.71 -4.06
C GLY A 18 -23.14 -0.69 -5.13
N TYR A 19 -22.79 0.49 -5.65
CA TYR A 19 -21.70 0.65 -6.63
C TYR A 19 -20.32 0.83 -5.98
N LEU A 20 -20.26 1.04 -4.67
CA LEU A 20 -19.03 1.18 -3.93
C LEU A 20 -18.79 -0.06 -3.08
N TYR A 21 -17.77 -0.84 -3.42
CA TYR A 21 -17.42 -2.06 -2.69
C TYR A 21 -16.56 -1.75 -1.46
N ALA A 22 -15.53 -0.92 -1.61
CA ALA A 22 -14.60 -0.54 -0.53
C ALA A 22 -14.03 0.86 -0.77
N GLU A 23 -13.50 1.48 0.28
CA GLU A 23 -12.95 2.84 0.24
C GLU A 23 -11.53 2.90 0.78
N GLY A 24 -10.85 4.03 0.54
CA GLY A 24 -9.58 4.35 1.18
C GLY A 24 -8.40 3.53 0.69
N LEU A 25 -8.47 2.96 -0.49
CA LEU A 25 -7.33 2.43 -1.23
C LEU A 25 -6.69 3.57 -2.02
N ARG A 26 -5.36 3.73 -1.95
CA ARG A 26 -4.68 4.81 -2.67
C ARG A 26 -4.58 4.50 -4.17
N ASN A 27 -3.65 3.69 -4.54
CA ASN A 27 -3.38 3.30 -5.91
C ASN A 27 -3.37 1.77 -5.98
N ALA A 28 -4.58 1.19 -5.94
CA ALA A 28 -4.78 -0.22 -6.16
C ALA A 28 -4.46 -0.52 -7.62
N TYR A 29 -3.31 -1.13 -7.86
CA TYR A 29 -2.82 -1.34 -9.22
C TYR A 29 -3.35 -2.64 -9.81
N ASP A 30 -3.44 -3.68 -9.02
CA ASP A 30 -3.95 -4.97 -9.45
C ASP A 30 -4.80 -5.66 -8.39
N LEU A 31 -5.73 -6.48 -8.84
CA LEU A 31 -6.72 -7.18 -8.05
C LEU A 31 -6.82 -8.64 -8.48
N THR A 32 -6.91 -9.55 -7.53
CA THR A 32 -7.18 -10.96 -7.81
C THR A 32 -8.09 -11.58 -6.76
N LEU A 33 -8.75 -12.66 -7.11
CA LEU A 33 -9.39 -13.52 -6.11
C LEU A 33 -8.42 -14.63 -5.71
N ASP A 34 -8.41 -15.01 -4.44
CA ASP A 34 -7.72 -16.20 -3.99
C ASP A 34 -8.60 -17.47 -4.16
N PRO A 35 -8.07 -18.68 -3.87
CA PRO A 35 -8.82 -19.92 -4.02
C PRO A 35 -10.12 -19.99 -3.20
N GLU A 36 -10.23 -19.24 -2.12
CA GLU A 36 -11.41 -19.15 -1.27
C GLU A 36 -12.36 -18.01 -1.67
N GLY A 37 -12.06 -17.32 -2.77
CA GLY A 37 -12.90 -16.24 -3.30
C GLY A 37 -12.72 -14.89 -2.57
N ARG A 38 -11.65 -14.71 -1.79
CA ARG A 38 -11.35 -13.43 -1.14
C ARG A 38 -10.67 -12.48 -2.14
N LEU A 39 -11.16 -11.25 -2.20
CA LEU A 39 -10.59 -10.23 -3.07
C LEU A 39 -9.31 -9.67 -2.47
N LEU A 40 -8.21 -9.79 -3.19
CA LEU A 40 -6.90 -9.26 -2.81
C LEU A 40 -6.54 -8.08 -3.71
N ALA A 41 -5.85 -7.09 -3.15
CA ALA A 41 -5.34 -5.94 -3.88
C ALA A 41 -3.92 -5.61 -3.48
N VAL A 42 -3.08 -5.25 -4.44
CA VAL A 42 -1.78 -4.63 -4.20
C VAL A 42 -1.89 -3.12 -4.44
N VAL A 43 -1.33 -2.34 -3.51
CA VAL A 43 -1.54 -0.90 -3.45
C VAL A 43 -0.20 -0.18 -3.29
N ASN A 44 0.07 0.74 -4.22
CA ASN A 44 1.28 1.53 -4.20
C ASN A 44 1.19 2.68 -3.19
N SER A 45 2.25 2.86 -2.41
CA SER A 45 2.45 3.99 -1.49
C SER A 45 2.83 5.29 -2.25
N GLY A 46 3.08 6.35 -1.50
CA GLY A 46 3.55 7.64 -2.01
C GLY A 46 5.07 7.79 -1.92
N ASP A 47 5.51 9.06 -1.97
CA ASP A 47 6.93 9.42 -1.93
C ASP A 47 7.49 9.53 -0.50
N TYR A 48 6.65 9.37 0.50
CA TYR A 48 7.05 9.22 1.88
C TYR A 48 7.43 7.75 2.13
N ASP A 49 8.42 7.47 3.01
CA ASP A 49 8.90 6.10 3.25
C ASP A 49 7.85 5.23 3.98
N GLN A 50 6.67 5.15 3.38
CA GLN A 50 5.57 4.29 3.81
C GLN A 50 5.65 2.96 3.05
N ASN A 51 5.33 1.86 3.75
CA ASN A 51 5.32 0.55 3.13
C ASN A 51 4.29 0.47 1.99
N GLU A 52 4.58 -0.36 1.01
CA GLU A 52 3.60 -0.77 0.02
C GLU A 52 2.67 -1.81 0.63
N ASP A 53 1.38 -1.72 0.37
CA ASP A 53 0.39 -2.57 1.01
C ASP A 53 -0.17 -3.64 0.07
N MET A 54 -0.49 -4.80 0.65
CA MET A 54 -1.44 -5.75 0.09
C MET A 54 -2.61 -5.87 1.05
N TYR A 55 -3.83 -5.84 0.53
CA TYR A 55 -5.06 -5.92 1.32
C TYR A 55 -5.90 -7.13 0.95
N TRP A 56 -6.52 -7.73 1.95
CA TRP A 56 -7.76 -8.47 1.76
C TRP A 56 -8.90 -7.45 1.73
N VAL A 57 -9.44 -7.20 0.52
CA VAL A 57 -10.47 -6.19 0.31
C VAL A 57 -11.84 -6.77 0.62
N ARG A 58 -12.53 -6.19 1.59
CA ARG A 58 -13.85 -6.60 2.07
C ARG A 58 -14.89 -5.53 1.79
N GLU A 59 -16.09 -5.96 1.47
CA GLU A 59 -17.22 -5.07 1.23
C GLU A 59 -17.50 -4.16 2.44
N GLY A 60 -17.71 -2.88 2.17
CA GLY A 60 -18.04 -1.89 3.19
C GLY A 60 -16.86 -1.40 4.05
N PHE A 61 -15.63 -1.90 3.82
CA PHE A 61 -14.45 -1.48 4.56
C PHE A 61 -13.80 -0.23 3.97
N HIS A 62 -13.17 0.55 4.85
CA HIS A 62 -12.30 1.67 4.50
C HIS A 62 -10.86 1.34 4.88
N TYR A 63 -9.90 1.48 3.94
CA TYR A 63 -8.50 1.08 4.12
C TYR A 63 -7.55 2.22 4.54
N GLY A 64 -8.10 3.38 4.83
CA GLY A 64 -7.41 4.44 5.56
C GLY A 64 -6.86 5.59 4.72
N TYR A 65 -6.63 5.43 3.41
CA TYR A 65 -6.18 6.54 2.59
C TYR A 65 -7.29 7.62 2.46
N PRO A 66 -6.98 8.92 2.62
CA PRO A 66 -5.65 9.55 2.60
C PRO A 66 -4.98 9.70 3.98
N TRP A 67 -5.53 9.18 5.06
CA TRP A 67 -4.99 9.39 6.43
C TRP A 67 -3.98 8.34 6.87
N ILE A 68 -4.12 7.11 6.40
CA ILE A 68 -3.23 5.98 6.71
C ILE A 68 -2.72 5.36 5.42
N MET A 69 -1.44 5.04 5.40
CA MET A 69 -0.77 4.34 4.32
C MET A 69 0.42 3.55 4.88
N GLY A 70 0.66 2.32 4.41
CA GLY A 70 1.75 1.50 4.90
C GLY A 70 1.73 1.29 6.42
N GLY A 71 0.53 1.23 7.02
CA GLY A 71 0.35 1.09 8.45
C GLY A 71 0.73 2.31 9.30
N MET A 72 0.95 3.49 8.70
CA MET A 72 1.31 4.72 9.40
C MET A 72 0.49 5.92 8.92
N ALA A 73 0.40 6.95 9.76
CA ALA A 73 -0.29 8.18 9.41
C ALA A 73 0.41 8.91 8.25
N THR A 74 -0.37 9.42 7.30
CA THR A 74 0.15 10.29 6.26
C THR A 74 0.41 11.67 6.83
N PRO A 75 1.57 12.29 6.56
CA PRO A 75 1.91 13.58 7.15
C PRO A 75 1.00 14.72 6.69
N GLN A 76 0.44 14.62 5.50
CA GLN A 76 -0.42 15.65 4.89
C GLN A 76 -1.67 15.98 5.71
N GLN A 77 -2.09 15.08 6.62
CA GLN A 77 -3.25 15.34 7.48
C GLN A 77 -2.98 16.34 8.63
N PHE A 78 -1.72 16.68 8.88
CA PHE A 78 -1.33 17.56 9.96
C PHE A 78 -1.02 18.97 9.44
N SER A 79 -1.79 19.95 9.85
CA SER A 79 -1.72 21.32 9.34
C SER A 79 -0.40 22.06 9.71
N ASP A 80 0.33 21.56 10.70
CA ASP A 80 1.61 22.08 11.17
C ASP A 80 2.83 21.30 10.66
N TRP A 81 2.59 20.28 9.83
CA TRP A 81 3.68 19.52 9.24
C TRP A 81 4.23 20.21 7.99
N TYR A 82 5.54 20.30 7.91
CA TYR A 82 6.29 20.77 6.74
C TYR A 82 7.37 19.78 6.38
N PRO A 83 7.63 19.55 5.07
CA PRO A 83 8.69 18.67 4.64
C PRO A 83 10.05 19.23 5.08
N ASN A 84 10.74 18.48 5.94
CA ASN A 84 12.08 18.80 6.38
C ASN A 84 12.92 17.53 6.49
N PRO A 85 13.70 17.17 5.47
CA PRO A 85 14.52 15.96 5.45
C PRO A 85 15.53 15.85 6.61
N GLU A 86 15.96 16.98 7.18
CA GLU A 86 16.87 16.97 8.34
C GLU A 86 16.20 16.52 9.64
N LYS A 87 14.87 16.65 9.72
CA LYS A 87 14.09 16.35 10.93
C LYS A 87 13.17 15.15 10.77
N ASP A 88 12.75 14.86 9.56
CA ASP A 88 11.83 13.77 9.27
C ASP A 88 12.57 12.65 8.53
N PRO A 89 12.90 11.55 9.21
CA PRO A 89 13.65 10.46 8.62
C PRO A 89 12.88 9.70 7.53
N PHE A 90 11.56 9.86 7.44
CA PHE A 90 10.73 9.24 6.42
C PHE A 90 10.66 10.04 5.12
N LEU A 91 11.18 11.26 5.15
CA LEU A 91 11.20 12.16 4.00
C LEU A 91 12.58 12.09 3.34
N ASN A 92 12.62 11.81 2.07
CA ASN A 92 13.86 11.91 1.32
C ASN A 92 14.04 13.32 0.72
N ASP A 93 15.27 13.64 0.29
CA ASP A 93 15.60 14.97 -0.20
C ASP A 93 14.79 15.43 -1.41
N GLY A 94 14.29 14.49 -2.22
CA GLY A 94 13.46 14.80 -3.38
C GLY A 94 12.07 15.31 -3.01
N ALA A 95 11.50 14.83 -1.91
CA ALA A 95 10.18 15.23 -1.46
C ALA A 95 10.16 16.70 -0.97
N ALA A 96 11.27 17.24 -0.53
CA ALA A 96 11.38 18.64 -0.14
C ALA A 96 11.21 19.64 -1.29
N ALA A 97 11.25 19.17 -2.55
CA ALA A 97 11.01 19.99 -3.73
C ALA A 97 9.53 20.13 -4.12
N TRP A 98 8.62 19.48 -3.42
CA TRP A 98 7.19 19.53 -3.72
C TRP A 98 6.57 20.86 -3.26
N PRO A 99 5.58 21.40 -3.98
CA PRO A 99 4.92 22.63 -3.58
C PRO A 99 4.29 22.57 -2.19
N ASP A 100 4.31 23.69 -1.46
CA ASP A 100 3.74 23.80 -0.11
C ASP A 100 2.28 23.37 -0.02
N ASP A 101 1.47 23.65 -1.05
CA ASP A 101 0.06 23.30 -1.14
C ASP A 101 -0.19 21.78 -1.21
N PHE A 102 0.77 21.02 -1.66
CA PHE A 102 0.69 19.55 -1.63
C PHE A 102 0.66 18.99 -0.20
N TYR A 103 1.39 19.61 0.72
CA TYR A 103 1.53 19.14 2.11
C TYR A 103 0.59 19.83 3.09
N ASN A 104 0.16 21.04 2.78
CA ASN A 104 -0.65 21.89 3.67
C ASN A 104 -1.96 22.32 3.01
N ASP A 105 -2.62 21.41 2.29
CA ASP A 105 -3.92 21.69 1.68
C ASP A 105 -4.95 21.97 2.79
N PRO A 106 -5.51 23.21 2.89
CA PRO A 106 -6.54 23.54 3.87
C PRO A 106 -7.85 22.78 3.64
N GLN A 107 -8.01 22.15 2.46
CA GLN A 107 -9.15 21.31 2.12
C GLN A 107 -8.90 19.83 2.40
N PHE A 108 -7.74 19.47 2.96
CA PHE A 108 -7.48 18.07 3.33
C PHE A 108 -8.59 17.55 4.25
N PRO A 109 -9.23 16.42 3.92
CA PRO A 109 -10.38 15.95 4.64
C PRO A 109 -10.03 15.54 6.08
N LYS A 110 -10.92 15.83 7.02
CA LYS A 110 -10.75 15.39 8.40
C LYS A 110 -10.83 13.86 8.47
N LYS A 111 -9.92 13.28 9.26
CA LYS A 111 -9.96 11.86 9.54
C LYS A 111 -11.26 11.50 10.27
N PRO A 112 -12.01 10.48 9.81
CA PRO A 112 -13.19 10.00 10.52
C PRO A 112 -12.80 9.44 11.90
N GLU A 113 -13.59 9.75 12.94
CA GLU A 113 -13.32 9.33 14.31
C GLU A 113 -13.88 7.94 14.61
N ASP A 114 -14.97 7.54 13.95
CA ASP A 114 -15.76 6.35 14.26
C ASP A 114 -15.52 5.17 13.28
N ILE A 115 -14.43 5.21 12.49
CA ILE A 115 -14.13 4.16 11.52
C ILE A 115 -12.85 3.43 11.91
N GLU A 116 -12.93 2.11 12.04
CA GLU A 116 -11.76 1.26 12.09
C GLU A 116 -11.30 0.95 10.66
N PHE A 117 -10.09 1.32 10.33
CA PHE A 117 -9.52 1.07 9.02
C PHE A 117 -9.04 -0.37 8.87
N GLY A 118 -9.30 -0.95 7.70
CA GLY A 118 -8.72 -2.22 7.28
C GLY A 118 -7.20 -2.14 7.27
N LYS A 119 -6.54 -3.20 7.71
CA LYS A 119 -5.08 -3.28 7.80
C LYS A 119 -4.51 -4.02 6.60
N GLY A 120 -3.30 -3.64 6.19
CA GLY A 120 -2.53 -4.40 5.23
C GLY A 120 -2.18 -5.80 5.76
N ILE A 121 -2.01 -6.75 4.85
CA ILE A 121 -1.55 -8.10 5.16
C ILE A 121 -0.12 -7.99 5.70
N VAL A 122 0.14 -8.65 6.84
CA VAL A 122 1.44 -8.59 7.50
C VAL A 122 2.41 -9.55 6.82
N ASN A 123 3.58 -9.04 6.45
CA ASN A 123 4.68 -9.83 5.93
C ASN A 123 5.58 -10.32 7.09
N TYR A 124 5.70 -11.63 7.23
CA TYR A 124 6.62 -12.33 8.14
C TYR A 124 7.71 -13.07 7.36
N GLY A 125 7.75 -12.89 6.04
CA GLY A 125 8.72 -13.56 5.20
C GLY A 125 10.09 -12.90 5.24
N PRO A 126 11.12 -13.59 4.73
CA PRO A 126 12.50 -13.10 4.72
C PRO A 126 12.80 -12.09 3.60
N ASP A 127 11.82 -11.81 2.73
CA ASP A 127 11.99 -11.00 1.55
C ASP A 127 10.98 -9.85 1.51
N ALA A 128 11.34 -8.76 0.86
CA ALA A 128 10.48 -7.58 0.68
C ALA A 128 10.03 -6.93 2.00
N ASP A 129 10.86 -6.97 3.02
CA ASP A 129 10.51 -6.69 4.41
C ASP A 129 11.38 -5.61 5.07
N LYS A 130 12.13 -4.84 4.29
CA LYS A 130 12.85 -3.65 4.77
C LYS A 130 11.88 -2.50 4.97
N PHE A 131 12.02 -1.83 6.10
CA PHE A 131 11.18 -0.69 6.45
C PHE A 131 11.95 0.34 7.27
N ARG A 132 11.37 1.53 7.39
CA ARG A 132 11.87 2.53 8.33
C ARG A 132 11.08 2.44 9.63
N ASP A 133 11.78 2.27 10.74
CA ASP A 133 11.19 2.22 12.07
C ASP A 133 10.54 3.56 12.44
N LYS A 134 9.27 3.53 12.83
CA LYS A 134 8.47 4.73 13.12
C LYS A 134 8.96 5.54 14.32
N THR A 135 9.68 4.90 15.23
CA THR A 135 10.13 5.51 16.48
C THR A 135 11.53 6.06 16.35
N THR A 136 12.43 5.30 15.71
CA THR A 136 13.85 5.63 15.62
C THR A 136 14.24 6.27 14.30
N GLY A 137 13.44 6.08 13.24
CA GLY A 137 13.78 6.48 11.88
C GLY A 137 14.86 5.60 11.23
N GLU A 138 15.30 4.55 11.92
CA GLU A 138 16.33 3.63 11.40
C GLU A 138 15.77 2.68 10.35
N LEU A 139 16.63 2.33 9.41
CA LEU A 139 16.32 1.29 8.43
C LEU A 139 16.50 -0.07 9.08
N LYS A 140 15.46 -0.90 9.03
CA LYS A 140 15.44 -2.25 9.59
C LYS A 140 14.95 -3.25 8.55
N ASP A 141 15.38 -4.49 8.74
CA ASP A 141 14.91 -5.67 8.06
C ASP A 141 14.03 -6.44 9.05
N ALA A 142 12.75 -6.67 8.71
CA ALA A 142 11.78 -7.16 9.67
C ALA A 142 12.07 -8.60 10.10
N SER A 143 12.45 -9.46 9.17
CA SER A 143 12.76 -10.87 9.46
C SER A 143 14.03 -11.02 10.28
N ASP A 144 15.03 -10.16 10.09
CA ASP A 144 16.27 -10.17 10.89
C ASP A 144 16.02 -9.88 12.37
N ILE A 145 14.98 -9.11 12.68
CA ILE A 145 14.60 -8.77 14.06
C ILE A 145 13.37 -9.52 14.57
N GLY A 146 12.83 -10.46 13.78
CA GLY A 146 11.73 -11.33 14.18
C GLY A 146 10.38 -10.64 14.31
N VAL A 147 10.11 -9.61 13.52
CA VAL A 147 8.83 -8.90 13.50
C VAL A 147 8.18 -8.98 12.12
N GLY A 148 6.86 -8.75 12.06
CA GLY A 148 6.14 -8.56 10.81
C GLY A 148 5.98 -7.07 10.50
N MET A 149 5.92 -6.75 9.22
CA MET A 149 5.59 -5.40 8.74
C MET A 149 4.38 -5.42 7.82
N THR A 150 3.79 -4.26 7.54
CA THR A 150 2.79 -4.14 6.48
C THR A 150 3.45 -4.41 5.13
N THR A 151 2.91 -5.26 4.42
CA THR A 151 3.26 -6.11 3.30
C THR A 151 4.64 -5.94 2.65
N PHE A 152 4.98 -4.79 2.02
CA PHE A 152 6.22 -4.72 1.23
C PHE A 152 7.07 -3.50 1.58
N THR A 153 8.35 -3.61 1.29
CA THR A 153 9.33 -2.52 1.36
C THR A 153 8.82 -1.26 0.66
N PRO A 154 9.01 -0.05 1.24
CA PRO A 154 8.71 1.21 0.56
C PRO A 154 9.34 1.32 -0.83
N HIS A 155 8.68 2.04 -1.73
CA HIS A 155 9.16 2.32 -3.09
C HIS A 155 9.45 1.08 -3.94
N SER A 156 8.78 -0.04 -3.66
CA SER A 156 8.94 -1.29 -4.41
C SER A 156 7.74 -1.61 -5.32
N SER A 157 6.87 -0.66 -5.52
CA SER A 157 5.75 -0.64 -6.47
C SER A 157 5.19 -2.02 -6.86
N PRO A 158 4.28 -2.62 -6.09
CA PRO A 158 3.63 -3.87 -6.48
C PRO A 158 2.65 -3.58 -7.64
N LEU A 159 2.96 -4.10 -8.83
CA LEU A 159 2.26 -3.77 -10.08
C LEU A 159 1.52 -4.94 -10.71
N GLY A 160 1.67 -6.14 -10.20
CA GLY A 160 0.96 -7.31 -10.71
C GLY A 160 0.68 -8.30 -9.59
N LEU A 161 -0.51 -8.88 -9.60
CA LEU A 161 -0.94 -9.85 -8.61
C LEU A 161 -1.72 -10.98 -9.29
N VAL A 162 -1.29 -12.21 -9.08
CA VAL A 162 -2.02 -13.39 -9.54
C VAL A 162 -2.07 -14.44 -8.44
N SER A 163 -3.20 -15.11 -8.30
CA SER A 163 -3.36 -16.26 -7.40
C SER A 163 -3.56 -17.54 -8.21
N ASP A 164 -2.92 -18.61 -7.78
CA ASP A 164 -3.05 -19.95 -8.40
C ASP A 164 -4.34 -20.65 -7.91
N ASN A 165 -5.49 -20.11 -8.30
CA ASN A 165 -6.80 -20.56 -7.84
C ASN A 165 -7.13 -22.00 -8.22
N ASP A 166 -6.68 -22.44 -9.39
CA ASP A 166 -6.95 -23.76 -9.93
C ASP A 166 -5.85 -24.77 -9.62
N ASN A 167 -4.85 -24.38 -8.83
CA ASN A 167 -3.68 -25.20 -8.53
C ASN A 167 -2.94 -25.70 -9.78
N LEU A 168 -2.83 -24.85 -10.79
CA LEU A 168 -2.21 -25.16 -12.08
C LEU A 168 -0.70 -25.08 -12.05
N LEU A 169 -0.15 -24.28 -11.13
CA LEU A 169 1.29 -24.14 -10.97
C LEU A 169 1.91 -25.39 -10.32
N PRO A 170 3.10 -25.84 -10.76
CA PRO A 170 3.73 -27.03 -10.23
C PRO A 170 4.46 -26.81 -8.92
N GLY A 171 4.61 -27.89 -8.14
CA GLY A 171 5.49 -27.96 -6.98
C GLY A 171 5.17 -26.91 -5.91
N ARG A 172 6.20 -26.18 -5.49
CA ARG A 172 6.10 -25.17 -4.42
C ARG A 172 5.24 -23.95 -4.75
N PHE A 173 4.89 -23.75 -6.01
CA PHE A 173 4.08 -22.62 -6.47
C PHE A 173 2.58 -22.86 -6.37
N LYS A 174 2.20 -24.13 -6.20
CA LYS A 174 0.80 -24.56 -6.19
C LYS A 174 0.00 -23.86 -5.07
N GLY A 175 -1.12 -23.25 -5.43
CA GLY A 175 -2.02 -22.56 -4.51
C GLY A 175 -1.43 -21.28 -3.88
N LYS A 176 -0.34 -20.75 -4.43
CA LYS A 176 0.32 -19.54 -3.94
C LYS A 176 -0.12 -18.31 -4.74
N ALA A 177 0.14 -17.14 -4.18
CA ALA A 177 0.04 -15.89 -4.91
C ALA A 177 1.43 -15.45 -5.40
N LEU A 178 1.44 -14.76 -6.54
CA LEU A 178 2.64 -14.16 -7.12
C LEU A 178 2.41 -12.66 -7.25
N VAL A 179 3.38 -11.87 -6.78
CA VAL A 179 3.37 -10.40 -6.88
C VAL A 179 4.58 -9.94 -7.66
N LEU A 180 4.32 -9.25 -8.76
CA LEU A 180 5.36 -8.54 -9.51
C LEU A 180 5.59 -7.18 -8.89
N ARG A 181 6.85 -6.88 -8.53
CA ARG A 181 7.24 -5.55 -8.06
C ARG A 181 8.17 -4.89 -9.06
N TYR A 182 8.13 -3.57 -9.08
CA TYR A 182 9.02 -2.76 -9.89
C TYR A 182 9.79 -1.77 -9.04
N THR A 183 11.11 -1.76 -9.23
CA THR A 183 11.97 -0.66 -8.81
C THR A 183 12.84 -0.26 -9.98
N SER A 184 13.15 1.01 -10.13
CA SER A 184 13.99 1.46 -11.25
C SER A 184 15.43 0.93 -11.17
N GLY A 185 15.82 0.34 -10.03
CA GLY A 185 17.19 -0.10 -9.77
C GLY A 185 18.22 1.03 -9.77
N GLN A 186 17.79 2.25 -10.06
CA GLN A 186 18.65 3.44 -10.07
C GLN A 186 18.57 4.13 -8.71
N LYS A 187 19.68 4.70 -8.29
CA LYS A 187 19.70 5.62 -7.15
C LYS A 187 18.94 6.89 -7.55
N SER A 188 17.65 6.91 -7.28
CA SER A 188 16.83 8.11 -7.32
C SER A 188 16.75 8.68 -5.90
N VAL A 189 16.67 9.97 -5.79
CA VAL A 189 16.50 10.64 -4.49
C VAL A 189 15.23 10.13 -3.77
N LEU A 190 14.17 9.85 -4.54
CA LEU A 190 12.88 9.37 -4.02
C LEU A 190 12.90 7.92 -3.51
N MET A 191 13.90 7.12 -3.91
CA MET A 191 13.94 5.69 -3.59
C MET A 191 15.01 5.30 -2.58
N GLN A 192 15.87 6.24 -2.18
CA GLN A 192 16.88 5.96 -1.15
C GLN A 192 16.22 5.98 0.24
N PRO A 193 16.59 5.05 1.11
CA PRO A 193 17.65 4.02 1.00
C PRO A 193 17.14 2.65 0.50
N PHE A 194 15.89 2.55 0.02
CA PHE A 194 15.25 1.29 -0.34
C PHE A 194 15.54 0.82 -1.77
N THR A 195 16.51 1.40 -2.45
CA THR A 195 16.87 0.98 -3.80
C THR A 195 17.23 -0.49 -3.83
N SER A 196 16.44 -1.29 -4.55
CA SER A 196 16.77 -2.65 -4.92
C SER A 196 17.20 -2.72 -6.39
N ARG A 197 17.67 -3.87 -6.82
CA ARG A 197 18.09 -4.06 -8.22
C ARG A 197 16.89 -4.52 -9.05
N GLY A 198 16.17 -3.55 -9.63
CA GLY A 198 15.22 -3.85 -10.71
C GLY A 198 13.92 -4.51 -10.29
N GLU A 199 13.40 -5.36 -11.15
CA GLU A 199 12.12 -6.04 -11.04
C GLU A 199 12.28 -7.40 -10.36
N ASP A 200 11.33 -7.77 -9.52
CA ASP A 200 11.26 -9.11 -8.94
C ASP A 200 9.84 -9.68 -8.98
N LEU A 201 9.76 -11.00 -8.81
CA LEU A 201 8.51 -11.74 -8.70
C LEU A 201 8.52 -12.51 -7.38
N LEU A 202 7.73 -12.04 -6.44
CA LEU A 202 7.60 -12.66 -5.12
C LEU A 202 6.59 -13.78 -5.14
N LEU A 203 6.94 -14.88 -4.46
CA LEU A 203 6.03 -15.98 -4.15
C LEU A 203 5.49 -15.79 -2.74
N LEU A 204 4.18 -15.66 -2.60
CA LEU A 204 3.53 -15.43 -1.32
C LEU A 204 2.79 -16.66 -0.83
N ASP A 205 3.01 -17.01 0.43
CA ASP A 205 2.26 -18.01 1.17
C ASP A 205 1.27 -17.29 2.09
N LEU A 206 0.06 -17.09 1.60
CA LEU A 206 -0.96 -16.33 2.33
C LEU A 206 -1.61 -17.20 3.40
N GLN A 207 -1.66 -16.70 4.63
CA GLN A 207 -2.32 -17.33 5.76
C GLN A 207 -3.37 -16.37 6.32
N PHE A 208 -4.62 -16.83 6.37
CA PHE A 208 -5.73 -16.08 6.95
C PHE A 208 -6.09 -16.74 8.29
N LEU A 209 -5.77 -16.05 9.38
CA LEU A 209 -6.00 -16.49 10.76
C LEU A 209 -7.38 -16.04 11.26
#